data_afc30d9e7f1e96a55d0fe77fa84ad0e2
#
_entry.id   afc30d9e7f1e96a55d0fe77fa84ad0e2
#
_cell.length_a   1.000
_cell.length_b   1.000
_cell.length_c   1.000
_cell.angle_alpha   90.00
_cell.angle_beta   90.00
_cell.angle_gamma   90.00
#
_symmetry.space_group_name_H-M   'P 1'
#
loop_
_entity.id
_entity.type
_entity.pdbx_description
1 polymer ?
#
loop_
_entity_poly.entity_id
_entity_poly.type
_entity_poly.pdbx_seq_one_letter_code
_entity_poly.pdbx_strand_id
1 'polypeptide(L)'
;MKGGRRITVVASEILGVPGTGGPGTADSFLAVALGRHGHDVELLVAPGRDVSPLSPEWERAFANANVRVRPLSGHRSVRPSFLAPSAHVYDALRSHPPDVVVADDWRALAYAALRSRQVGRSLADTAFVAYCHGPARVFAEAAQKVPDTVARFGEEVAQRACLELADAVVSPSEWLLSWLRAHRWRLAEPTYVIQNLSETVALGEAVQPAATGSRVRQLVFFGQLREGKGIRVFIASLRKLDPRLLDGIDLLFLGHTRSWTEEQVRGELGGDVVARVRSIRLETQLDRTAAIDRLKAPGTLAVMPSFLENSPYAVAECVEHGIPFLAADVGGTPELIADEDRTRVLWPPTPDDFAAALGPALASDNGIRPARPARAPEESLSAWLELIETVVPASRPPGKTAARVAVIACGGDSADRARRLAEQTRSAAVEVISAKSRAGGLEQATAEWVLFLDDDDIPDEGLLDGLVAAQAASGADVVTTAVRPSHDGGALLFLGDPGALGLIENQYGVIGLVRRSLASADSDWVLFARLALAGRRIVSIPDPLAEHGGRPAAIGNSPAEALAVLEAFETSDGRALRELPQLTATLGASLARREAAVPAATRRALRLIRRRLLR
;
A
#
# COMPACT_ATOMS: atom_id res chain seq x y z
N MET A 1 -26.53 -24.61 3.96
CA MET A 1 -25.28 -23.82 3.90
C MET A 1 -25.31 -23.10 2.55
N LYS A 2 -25.22 -21.78 2.50
CA LYS A 2 -24.95 -21.04 1.25
C LYS A 2 -23.61 -21.59 0.73
N GLY A 3 -23.49 -21.87 -0.57
CA GLY A 3 -22.23 -22.33 -1.17
C GLY A 3 -21.09 -21.35 -0.84
N GLY A 4 -19.89 -21.87 -0.58
CA GLY A 4 -18.72 -21.02 -0.27
C GLY A 4 -18.44 -20.04 -1.40
N ARG A 5 -18.04 -18.79 -1.06
CA ARG A 5 -17.63 -17.77 -2.05
C ARG A 5 -16.21 -18.07 -2.55
N ARG A 6 -15.93 -17.67 -3.79
CA ARG A 6 -14.57 -17.66 -4.35
C ARG A 6 -13.88 -16.39 -3.89
N ILE A 7 -12.81 -16.54 -3.14
CA ILE A 7 -12.09 -15.43 -2.51
C ILE A 7 -10.65 -15.44 -2.99
N THR A 8 -10.15 -14.28 -3.41
CA THR A 8 -8.72 -14.10 -3.65
C THR A 8 -8.15 -13.14 -2.59
N VAL A 9 -7.23 -13.65 -1.77
CA VAL A 9 -6.41 -12.82 -0.88
C VAL A 9 -5.16 -12.43 -1.65
N VAL A 10 -4.92 -11.14 -1.85
CA VAL A 10 -3.78 -10.61 -2.61
C VAL A 10 -2.73 -10.12 -1.63
N ALA A 11 -1.62 -10.82 -1.57
CA ALA A 11 -0.54 -10.60 -0.60
C ALA A 11 0.78 -10.22 -1.28
N SER A 12 1.61 -9.43 -0.61
CA SER A 12 2.99 -9.15 -1.01
C SER A 12 4.00 -10.16 -0.47
N GLU A 13 3.64 -10.87 0.59
CA GLU A 13 4.43 -11.89 1.27
C GLU A 13 3.50 -12.86 2.01
N ILE A 14 3.96 -14.08 2.30
CA ILE A 14 3.16 -15.12 2.95
C ILE A 14 3.99 -15.92 3.95
N LEU A 15 3.34 -16.56 4.92
CA LEU A 15 3.99 -17.49 5.84
C LEU A 15 4.54 -18.72 5.09
N GLY A 16 5.55 -19.33 5.66
CA GLY A 16 6.31 -20.41 5.01
C GLY A 16 7.51 -19.92 4.19
N VAL A 17 7.66 -18.59 4.01
CA VAL A 17 8.81 -17.95 3.36
C VAL A 17 9.63 -17.20 4.40
N PRO A 18 10.97 -17.37 4.48
CA PRO A 18 11.79 -16.69 5.46
C PRO A 18 11.65 -15.17 5.42
N GLY A 19 11.57 -14.53 6.58
CA GLY A 19 11.51 -13.07 6.72
C GLY A 19 10.16 -12.46 6.37
N THR A 20 9.07 -13.21 6.44
CA THR A 20 7.69 -12.72 6.33
C THR A 20 7.38 -11.77 7.49
N GLY A 21 6.76 -10.63 7.17
CA GLY A 21 6.34 -9.62 8.14
C GLY A 21 4.89 -9.78 8.60
N GLY A 22 4.43 -8.76 9.34
CA GLY A 22 3.05 -8.73 9.87
C GLY A 22 1.96 -8.85 8.80
N PRO A 23 2.01 -8.08 7.69
CA PRO A 23 0.99 -8.21 6.62
C PRO A 23 0.89 -9.63 6.07
N GLY A 24 2.01 -10.25 5.69
CA GLY A 24 1.99 -11.63 5.16
C GLY A 24 1.53 -12.67 6.19
N THR A 25 1.75 -12.43 7.49
CA THR A 25 1.19 -13.25 8.56
C THR A 25 -0.34 -13.11 8.59
N ALA A 26 -0.85 -11.87 8.53
CA ALA A 26 -2.28 -11.59 8.56
C ALA A 26 -3.01 -12.19 7.35
N ASP A 27 -2.46 -12.00 6.15
CA ASP A 27 -3.03 -12.55 4.91
C ASP A 27 -3.05 -14.08 4.92
N SER A 28 -1.98 -14.71 5.41
CA SER A 28 -1.89 -16.17 5.50
C SER A 28 -2.90 -16.73 6.50
N PHE A 29 -3.02 -16.13 7.68
CA PHE A 29 -4.01 -16.56 8.68
C PHE A 29 -5.43 -16.34 8.18
N LEU A 30 -5.71 -15.22 7.55
CA LEU A 30 -7.02 -14.95 6.97
C LEU A 30 -7.37 -15.98 5.89
N ALA A 31 -6.46 -16.25 4.96
CA ALA A 31 -6.68 -17.24 3.89
C ALA A 31 -7.00 -18.63 4.45
N VAL A 32 -6.19 -19.09 5.44
CA VAL A 32 -6.41 -20.39 6.09
C VAL A 32 -7.74 -20.42 6.83
N ALA A 33 -8.06 -19.38 7.60
CA ALA A 33 -9.32 -19.30 8.35
C ALA A 33 -10.54 -19.36 7.41
N LEU A 34 -10.55 -18.59 6.32
CA LEU A 34 -11.62 -18.58 5.35
C LEU A 34 -11.78 -19.92 4.63
N GLY A 35 -10.66 -20.56 4.23
CA GLY A 35 -10.69 -21.87 3.59
C GLY A 35 -11.25 -22.96 4.53
N ARG A 36 -10.87 -22.96 5.79
CA ARG A 36 -11.42 -23.88 6.82
C ARG A 36 -12.93 -23.69 7.06
N HIS A 37 -13.45 -22.49 6.78
CA HIS A 37 -14.89 -22.21 6.91
C HIS A 37 -15.65 -22.45 5.60
N GLY A 38 -15.04 -23.12 4.62
CA GLY A 38 -15.73 -23.65 3.44
C GLY A 38 -15.76 -22.71 2.24
N HIS A 39 -14.97 -21.64 2.24
CA HIS A 39 -14.77 -20.79 1.06
C HIS A 39 -13.72 -21.41 0.12
N ASP A 40 -13.82 -21.12 -1.18
CA ASP A 40 -12.81 -21.44 -2.19
C ASP A 40 -11.78 -20.31 -2.21
N VAL A 41 -10.61 -20.52 -1.59
CA VAL A 41 -9.64 -19.45 -1.35
C VAL A 41 -8.40 -19.61 -2.22
N GLU A 42 -8.04 -18.54 -2.94
CA GLU A 42 -6.76 -18.38 -3.60
C GLU A 42 -5.92 -17.32 -2.88
N LEU A 43 -4.70 -17.68 -2.48
CA LEU A 43 -3.71 -16.75 -1.96
C LEU A 43 -2.77 -16.37 -3.11
N LEU A 44 -3.02 -15.17 -3.67
CA LEU A 44 -2.34 -14.64 -4.85
C LEU A 44 -1.14 -13.81 -4.39
N VAL A 45 0.07 -14.28 -4.65
CA VAL A 45 1.30 -13.60 -4.20
C VAL A 45 1.86 -12.71 -5.30
N ALA A 46 1.94 -11.41 -5.04
CA ALA A 46 2.41 -10.42 -5.99
C ALA A 46 3.88 -10.64 -6.38
N PRO A 47 4.31 -10.22 -7.61
CA PRO A 47 5.68 -10.41 -8.07
C PRO A 47 6.72 -9.72 -7.18
N GLY A 48 7.91 -10.30 -7.12
CA GLY A 48 9.09 -9.71 -6.47
C GLY A 48 9.62 -10.50 -5.29
N ARG A 49 8.96 -11.58 -4.89
CA ARG A 49 9.46 -12.52 -3.89
C ARG A 49 9.33 -13.94 -4.40
N ASP A 50 10.41 -14.72 -4.28
CA ASP A 50 10.34 -16.15 -4.51
C ASP A 50 9.63 -16.81 -3.30
N VAL A 51 8.60 -17.57 -3.57
CA VAL A 51 7.80 -18.27 -2.57
C VAL A 51 7.97 -19.79 -2.64
N SER A 52 8.93 -20.27 -3.42
CA SER A 52 9.19 -21.69 -3.58
C SER A 52 10.65 -22.04 -3.18
N PRO A 53 10.86 -23.06 -2.33
CA PRO A 53 9.82 -23.89 -1.68
C PRO A 53 9.23 -23.20 -0.44
N LEU A 54 7.96 -23.47 -0.17
CA LEU A 54 7.35 -23.16 1.12
C LEU A 54 7.91 -24.09 2.20
N SER A 55 7.88 -23.66 3.46
CA SER A 55 8.15 -24.57 4.56
C SER A 55 7.11 -25.71 4.58
N PRO A 56 7.50 -26.97 4.90
CA PRO A 56 6.56 -28.11 4.90
C PRO A 56 5.37 -27.93 5.84
N GLU A 57 5.52 -27.15 6.88
CA GLU A 57 4.45 -26.79 7.83
C GLU A 57 3.36 -25.97 7.13
N TRP A 58 3.75 -24.90 6.47
CA TRP A 58 2.81 -23.98 5.81
C TRP A 58 2.24 -24.53 4.52
N GLU A 59 3.01 -25.35 3.79
CA GLU A 59 2.48 -26.10 2.66
C GLU A 59 1.31 -27.00 3.09
N ARG A 60 1.47 -27.71 4.22
CA ARG A 60 0.39 -28.52 4.81
C ARG A 60 -0.77 -27.69 5.35
N ALA A 61 -0.49 -26.56 6.02
CA ALA A 61 -1.53 -25.70 6.56
C ALA A 61 -2.45 -25.16 5.45
N PHE A 62 -1.88 -24.67 4.35
CA PHE A 62 -2.65 -24.23 3.19
C PHE A 62 -3.42 -25.36 2.53
N ALA A 63 -2.79 -26.52 2.33
CA ALA A 63 -3.43 -27.68 1.73
C ALA A 63 -4.62 -28.19 2.57
N ASN A 64 -4.45 -28.31 3.89
CA ASN A 64 -5.50 -28.76 4.82
C ASN A 64 -6.69 -27.79 4.88
N ALA A 65 -6.45 -26.51 4.64
CA ALA A 65 -7.47 -25.48 4.56
C ALA A 65 -8.06 -25.30 3.15
N ASN A 66 -7.64 -26.11 2.17
CA ASN A 66 -8.04 -25.97 0.76
C ASN A 66 -7.72 -24.58 0.17
N VAL A 67 -6.59 -23.99 0.57
CA VAL A 67 -6.09 -22.72 0.04
C VAL A 67 -5.10 -22.99 -1.09
N ARG A 68 -5.37 -22.42 -2.27
CA ARG A 68 -4.44 -22.47 -3.40
C ARG A 68 -3.46 -21.30 -3.34
N VAL A 69 -2.19 -21.58 -3.16
CA VAL A 69 -1.14 -20.56 -3.25
C VAL A 69 -0.69 -20.40 -4.70
N ARG A 70 -0.84 -19.19 -5.24
CA ARG A 70 -0.43 -18.86 -6.61
C ARG A 70 0.54 -17.68 -6.65
N PRO A 71 1.85 -17.93 -6.76
CA PRO A 71 2.81 -16.86 -7.00
C PRO A 71 2.68 -16.30 -8.42
N LEU A 72 2.75 -14.99 -8.54
CA LEU A 72 2.76 -14.31 -9.83
C LEU A 72 4.18 -14.07 -10.31
N SER A 73 4.46 -14.49 -11.54
CA SER A 73 5.67 -14.13 -12.25
C SER A 73 5.42 -12.85 -13.07
N GLY A 74 6.27 -11.84 -12.86
CA GLY A 74 6.18 -10.60 -13.63
C GLY A 74 6.85 -10.74 -14.99
N HIS A 75 6.09 -11.08 -16.04
CA HIS A 75 6.63 -11.28 -17.39
C HIS A 75 6.49 -10.06 -18.31
N ARG A 76 5.63 -9.09 -17.97
CA ARG A 76 5.40 -7.91 -18.80
C ARG A 76 6.12 -6.70 -18.21
N SER A 77 6.86 -5.96 -19.05
CA SER A 77 7.38 -4.65 -18.65
C SER A 77 6.24 -3.68 -18.45
N VAL A 78 6.14 -3.08 -17.27
CA VAL A 78 5.12 -2.07 -16.92
C VAL A 78 5.81 -0.85 -16.34
N ARG A 79 5.41 0.32 -16.81
CA ARG A 79 5.84 1.62 -16.27
C ARG A 79 4.61 2.43 -15.82
N PRO A 80 4.76 3.28 -14.81
CA PRO A 80 5.92 3.36 -13.90
C PRO A 80 6.06 2.08 -13.07
N SER A 81 7.28 1.78 -12.63
CA SER A 81 7.60 0.50 -11.97
C SER A 81 6.80 0.24 -10.68
N PHE A 82 6.36 1.29 -9.99
CA PHE A 82 5.53 1.15 -8.79
C PHE A 82 4.11 0.61 -9.09
N LEU A 83 3.62 0.72 -10.34
CA LEU A 83 2.34 0.14 -10.76
C LEU A 83 2.47 -1.28 -11.33
N ALA A 84 3.69 -1.75 -11.60
CA ALA A 84 3.90 -3.06 -12.22
C ALA A 84 3.30 -4.23 -11.40
N PRO A 85 3.48 -4.31 -10.06
CA PRO A 85 2.86 -5.38 -9.28
C PRO A 85 1.34 -5.38 -9.39
N SER A 86 0.72 -4.21 -9.32
CA SER A 86 -0.73 -4.05 -9.44
C SER A 86 -1.26 -4.45 -10.82
N ALA A 87 -0.53 -4.15 -11.89
CA ALA A 87 -0.90 -4.57 -13.24
C ALA A 87 -0.89 -6.10 -13.40
N HIS A 88 0.11 -6.78 -12.82
CA HIS A 88 0.16 -8.25 -12.86
C HIS A 88 -0.94 -8.89 -12.01
N VAL A 89 -1.27 -8.31 -10.86
CA VAL A 89 -2.43 -8.73 -10.04
C VAL A 89 -3.72 -8.56 -10.83
N TYR A 90 -3.90 -7.43 -11.50
CA TYR A 90 -5.06 -7.18 -12.35
C TYR A 90 -5.19 -8.22 -13.47
N ASP A 91 -4.10 -8.51 -14.19
CA ASP A 91 -4.10 -9.54 -15.25
C ASP A 91 -4.51 -10.91 -14.72
N ALA A 92 -4.09 -11.26 -13.50
CA ALA A 92 -4.47 -12.51 -12.85
C ALA A 92 -5.95 -12.55 -12.43
N LEU A 93 -6.46 -11.47 -11.82
CA LEU A 93 -7.84 -11.38 -11.36
C LEU A 93 -8.84 -11.36 -12.50
N ARG A 94 -8.56 -10.63 -13.60
CA ARG A 94 -9.48 -10.56 -14.74
C ARG A 94 -9.60 -11.87 -15.51
N SER A 95 -8.56 -12.73 -15.47
CA SER A 95 -8.62 -14.05 -16.12
C SER A 95 -9.49 -15.05 -15.36
N HIS A 96 -9.60 -14.91 -14.04
CA HIS A 96 -10.42 -15.75 -13.16
C HIS A 96 -11.06 -14.86 -12.08
N PRO A 97 -12.12 -14.11 -12.40
CA PRO A 97 -12.73 -13.18 -11.47
C PRO A 97 -13.28 -13.89 -10.23
N PRO A 98 -12.84 -13.53 -9.02
CA PRO A 98 -13.42 -14.05 -7.78
C PRO A 98 -14.70 -13.29 -7.41
N ASP A 99 -15.43 -13.78 -6.41
CA ASP A 99 -16.58 -13.06 -5.84
C ASP A 99 -16.10 -11.95 -4.90
N VAL A 100 -14.99 -12.18 -4.19
CA VAL A 100 -14.36 -11.21 -3.28
C VAL A 100 -12.85 -11.18 -3.47
N VAL A 101 -12.28 -10.00 -3.50
CA VAL A 101 -10.85 -9.73 -3.35
C VAL A 101 -10.60 -9.08 -2.00
N VAL A 102 -9.73 -9.67 -1.19
CA VAL A 102 -9.13 -9.01 -0.03
C VAL A 102 -7.70 -8.66 -0.40
N ALA A 103 -7.33 -7.40 -0.34
CA ALA A 103 -5.98 -6.96 -0.71
C ALA A 103 -5.42 -6.02 0.35
N ASP A 104 -4.14 -6.24 0.72
CA ASP A 104 -3.44 -5.31 1.58
C ASP A 104 -3.26 -3.94 0.91
N ASP A 105 -3.13 -2.89 1.72
CA ASP A 105 -2.87 -1.52 1.23
C ASP A 105 -1.40 -1.33 0.81
N TRP A 106 -0.50 -2.22 1.26
CA TRP A 106 0.92 -2.17 0.96
C TRP A 106 1.19 -2.38 -0.53
N ARG A 107 2.00 -1.51 -1.15
CA ARG A 107 2.33 -1.54 -2.59
C ARG A 107 1.13 -1.34 -3.54
N ALA A 108 -0.04 -0.96 -3.04
CA ALA A 108 -1.24 -0.69 -3.83
C ALA A 108 -1.60 -1.83 -4.83
N LEU A 109 -1.52 -3.10 -4.39
CA LEU A 109 -1.63 -4.26 -5.26
C LEU A 109 -2.96 -4.36 -6.02
N ALA A 110 -4.06 -3.87 -5.44
CA ALA A 110 -5.39 -3.87 -6.07
C ALA A 110 -5.63 -2.68 -7.01
N TYR A 111 -4.69 -1.72 -7.13
CA TYR A 111 -4.93 -0.44 -7.82
C TYR A 111 -5.47 -0.60 -9.25
N ALA A 112 -4.78 -1.34 -10.12
CA ALA A 112 -5.18 -1.49 -11.52
C ALA A 112 -6.53 -2.23 -11.65
N ALA A 113 -6.80 -3.22 -10.79
CA ALA A 113 -8.08 -3.94 -10.75
C ALA A 113 -9.23 -3.02 -10.34
N LEU A 114 -9.04 -2.21 -9.29
CA LEU A 114 -10.02 -1.21 -8.83
C LEU A 114 -10.27 -0.13 -9.87
N ARG A 115 -9.24 0.35 -10.57
CA ARG A 115 -9.39 1.29 -11.69
C ARG A 115 -10.15 0.66 -12.85
N SER A 116 -9.82 -0.58 -13.23
CA SER A 116 -10.55 -1.31 -14.27
C SER A 116 -12.05 -1.44 -13.95
N ARG A 117 -12.37 -1.79 -12.70
CA ARG A 117 -13.76 -1.83 -12.23
C ARG A 117 -14.42 -0.45 -12.25
N GLN A 118 -13.71 0.59 -11.83
CA GLN A 118 -14.22 1.97 -11.82
C GLN A 118 -14.64 2.45 -13.20
N VAL A 119 -13.89 2.05 -14.24
CA VAL A 119 -14.15 2.42 -15.62
C VAL A 119 -14.98 1.36 -16.39
N GLY A 120 -15.56 0.39 -15.69
CA GLY A 120 -16.46 -0.60 -16.26
C GLY A 120 -15.82 -1.59 -17.24
N ARG A 121 -14.50 -1.83 -17.16
CA ARG A 121 -13.78 -2.74 -18.08
C ARG A 121 -13.86 -4.20 -17.66
N SER A 122 -13.68 -4.48 -16.38
CA SER A 122 -13.76 -5.83 -15.83
C SER A 122 -14.04 -5.81 -14.33
N LEU A 123 -14.28 -6.98 -13.74
CA LEU A 123 -14.47 -7.17 -12.30
C LEU A 123 -15.69 -6.42 -11.73
N ALA A 124 -16.74 -6.20 -12.55
CA ALA A 124 -17.95 -5.49 -12.14
C ALA A 124 -18.67 -6.18 -10.97
N ASP A 125 -18.66 -7.52 -10.96
CA ASP A 125 -19.34 -8.36 -9.97
C ASP A 125 -18.40 -8.80 -8.81
N THR A 126 -17.16 -8.31 -8.77
CA THR A 126 -16.18 -8.62 -7.73
C THR A 126 -16.22 -7.56 -6.64
N ALA A 127 -16.46 -7.94 -5.40
CA ALA A 127 -16.31 -7.05 -4.24
C ALA A 127 -14.83 -6.94 -3.83
N PHE A 128 -14.42 -5.74 -3.43
CA PHE A 128 -13.04 -5.46 -2.98
C PHE A 128 -13.03 -4.98 -1.53
N VAL A 129 -12.31 -5.70 -0.69
CA VAL A 129 -12.03 -5.32 0.69
C VAL A 129 -10.57 -4.88 0.78
N ALA A 130 -10.33 -3.63 1.16
CA ALA A 130 -8.99 -3.13 1.44
C ALA A 130 -8.61 -3.49 2.88
N TYR A 131 -7.62 -4.36 3.06
CA TYR A 131 -7.09 -4.75 4.37
C TYR A 131 -5.91 -3.85 4.72
N CYS A 132 -6.15 -2.89 5.60
CA CYS A 132 -5.24 -1.79 5.85
C CYS A 132 -4.25 -2.12 6.98
N HIS A 133 -3.04 -2.52 6.62
CA HIS A 133 -1.95 -2.79 7.56
C HIS A 133 -1.13 -1.56 7.91
N GLY A 134 -1.30 -0.50 7.16
CA GLY A 134 -0.61 0.78 7.29
C GLY A 134 0.16 1.13 6.03
N PRO A 135 -0.22 2.23 5.35
CA PRO A 135 0.50 2.71 4.19
C PRO A 135 1.93 3.13 4.54
N ALA A 136 2.81 3.12 3.55
CA ALA A 136 4.23 3.43 3.71
C ALA A 136 4.50 4.75 4.45
N ARG A 137 3.60 5.71 4.31
CA ARG A 137 3.68 7.02 4.98
C ARG A 137 3.63 6.93 6.50
N VAL A 138 2.77 6.09 7.08
CA VAL A 138 2.66 5.89 8.54
C VAL A 138 4.03 5.51 9.12
N PHE A 139 4.68 4.53 8.50
CA PHE A 139 5.99 4.05 8.97
C PHE A 139 7.13 5.02 8.66
N ALA A 140 7.02 5.80 7.58
CA ALA A 140 7.99 6.84 7.27
C ALA A 140 7.95 7.99 8.29
N GLU A 141 6.76 8.42 8.68
CA GLU A 141 6.58 9.44 9.73
C GLU A 141 7.12 8.98 11.08
N ALA A 142 6.82 7.73 11.49
CA ALA A 142 7.38 7.14 12.70
C ALA A 142 8.91 7.10 12.70
N ALA A 143 9.51 6.83 11.54
CA ALA A 143 10.95 6.84 11.36
C ALA A 143 11.53 8.26 11.17
N GLN A 144 10.71 9.31 11.29
CA GLN A 144 11.07 10.71 10.97
C GLN A 144 11.67 10.86 9.57
N LYS A 145 11.15 10.09 8.61
CA LYS A 145 11.56 10.09 7.20
C LYS A 145 10.41 10.57 6.33
N VAL A 146 10.74 11.28 5.27
CA VAL A 146 9.79 11.58 4.20
C VAL A 146 10.02 10.60 3.03
N PRO A 147 9.00 10.31 2.21
CA PRO A 147 9.22 9.61 0.95
C PRO A 147 10.34 10.31 0.19
N ASP A 148 11.35 9.54 -0.21
CA ASP A 148 12.60 10.10 -0.73
C ASP A 148 12.72 9.99 -2.26
N THR A 149 11.72 9.40 -2.90
CA THR A 149 11.66 9.26 -4.36
C THR A 149 10.25 9.55 -4.89
N VAL A 150 10.20 10.03 -6.13
CA VAL A 150 8.95 10.24 -6.87
C VAL A 150 8.13 8.95 -6.97
N ALA A 151 8.79 7.81 -7.16
CA ALA A 151 8.13 6.50 -7.23
C ALA A 151 7.40 6.14 -5.92
N ARG A 152 8.01 6.38 -4.76
CA ARG A 152 7.35 6.16 -3.45
C ARG A 152 6.17 7.09 -3.23
N PHE A 153 6.28 8.32 -3.71
CA PHE A 153 5.15 9.23 -3.66
C PHE A 153 4.01 8.77 -4.58
N GLY A 154 4.33 8.30 -5.79
CA GLY A 154 3.33 7.70 -6.71
C GLY A 154 2.66 6.46 -6.13
N GLU A 155 3.41 5.61 -5.42
CA GLU A 155 2.87 4.46 -4.69
C GLU A 155 1.88 4.91 -3.59
N GLU A 156 2.19 5.98 -2.83
CA GLU A 156 1.26 6.54 -1.84
C GLU A 156 -0.06 7.01 -2.50
N VAL A 157 0.02 7.68 -3.66
CA VAL A 157 -1.19 8.07 -4.41
C VAL A 157 -2.01 6.86 -4.81
N ALA A 158 -1.38 5.79 -5.28
CA ALA A 158 -2.06 4.55 -5.63
C ALA A 158 -2.66 3.84 -4.40
N GLN A 159 -1.98 3.84 -3.24
CA GLN A 159 -2.50 3.30 -1.97
C GLN A 159 -3.76 4.05 -1.52
N ARG A 160 -3.78 5.38 -1.61
CA ARG A 160 -4.97 6.20 -1.31
C ARG A 160 -6.14 5.82 -2.20
N ALA A 161 -5.90 5.65 -3.50
CA ALA A 161 -6.93 5.25 -4.44
C ALA A 161 -7.48 3.84 -4.13
N CYS A 162 -6.67 2.90 -3.65
CA CYS A 162 -7.15 1.59 -3.21
C CYS A 162 -8.14 1.72 -2.05
N LEU A 163 -7.83 2.53 -1.03
CA LEU A 163 -8.71 2.73 0.11
C LEU A 163 -9.99 3.50 -0.26
N GLU A 164 -9.95 4.40 -1.24
CA GLU A 164 -11.11 5.18 -1.71
C GLU A 164 -12.03 4.37 -2.63
N LEU A 165 -11.50 3.44 -3.41
CA LEU A 165 -12.23 2.71 -4.46
C LEU A 165 -12.73 1.33 -4.04
N ALA A 166 -12.32 0.81 -2.89
CA ALA A 166 -12.79 -0.45 -2.34
C ALA A 166 -14.31 -0.43 -2.05
N ASP A 167 -14.88 -1.55 -1.67
CA ASP A 167 -16.27 -1.66 -1.21
C ASP A 167 -16.36 -1.67 0.31
N ALA A 168 -15.26 -2.00 0.98
CA ALA A 168 -15.07 -1.89 2.42
C ALA A 168 -13.61 -1.70 2.75
N VAL A 169 -13.33 -1.06 3.89
CA VAL A 169 -11.97 -0.94 4.46
C VAL A 169 -11.94 -1.63 5.80
N VAL A 170 -11.02 -2.55 5.99
CA VAL A 170 -10.75 -3.22 7.27
C VAL A 170 -9.41 -2.75 7.80
N SER A 171 -9.37 -2.31 9.05
CA SER A 171 -8.14 -2.02 9.77
C SER A 171 -8.06 -2.87 11.04
N PRO A 172 -6.89 -3.38 11.42
CA PRO A 172 -6.73 -4.11 12.67
C PRO A 172 -6.74 -3.21 13.92
N SER A 173 -6.79 -1.87 13.75
CA SER A 173 -6.90 -0.91 14.86
C SER A 173 -7.74 0.31 14.50
N GLU A 174 -8.44 0.88 15.48
CA GLU A 174 -9.09 2.18 15.36
C GLU A 174 -8.08 3.32 15.23
N TRP A 175 -6.91 3.16 15.85
CA TRP A 175 -5.82 4.11 15.74
C TRP A 175 -5.46 4.41 14.29
N LEU A 176 -5.31 3.37 13.44
CA LEU A 176 -4.93 3.58 12.03
C LEU A 176 -6.05 4.28 11.25
N LEU A 177 -7.32 3.91 11.44
CA LEU A 177 -8.44 4.60 10.78
C LEU A 177 -8.48 6.08 11.19
N SER A 178 -8.28 6.37 12.47
CA SER A 178 -8.21 7.73 12.98
C SER A 178 -7.03 8.50 12.40
N TRP A 179 -5.87 7.87 12.27
CA TRP A 179 -4.69 8.47 11.63
C TRP A 179 -4.97 8.80 10.17
N LEU A 180 -5.54 7.87 9.40
CA LEU A 180 -5.89 8.08 7.98
C LEU A 180 -6.86 9.25 7.81
N ARG A 181 -7.92 9.31 8.64
CA ARG A 181 -8.91 10.41 8.63
C ARG A 181 -8.28 11.75 9.00
N ALA A 182 -7.42 11.79 10.01
CA ALA A 182 -6.67 12.99 10.43
C ALA A 182 -5.76 13.51 9.30
N HIS A 183 -5.20 12.61 8.49
CA HIS A 183 -4.38 12.94 7.33
C HIS A 183 -5.20 13.13 6.04
N ARG A 184 -6.53 13.26 6.17
CA ARG A 184 -7.48 13.54 5.08
C ARG A 184 -7.49 12.49 3.97
N TRP A 185 -7.18 11.23 4.29
CA TRP A 185 -7.41 10.14 3.37
C TRP A 185 -8.90 9.88 3.25
N ARG A 186 -9.39 9.69 2.04
CA ARG A 186 -10.75 9.24 1.80
C ARG A 186 -10.77 7.73 1.92
N LEU A 187 -11.69 7.22 2.71
CA LEU A 187 -11.90 5.79 2.88
C LEU A 187 -13.24 5.43 2.25
N ALA A 188 -13.30 4.26 1.63
CA ALA A 188 -14.56 3.66 1.26
C ALA A 188 -15.35 3.30 2.53
N GLU A 189 -16.66 3.37 2.43
CA GLU A 189 -17.56 2.96 3.51
C GLU A 189 -18.31 1.68 3.08
N PRO A 190 -18.53 0.75 4.02
CA PRO A 190 -18.23 0.84 5.45
C PRO A 190 -16.76 0.61 5.81
N THR A 191 -16.33 1.17 6.95
CA THR A 191 -15.05 0.87 7.57
C THR A 191 -15.25 -0.05 8.78
N TYR A 192 -14.33 -1.01 8.97
CA TYR A 192 -14.36 -1.98 10.06
C TYR A 192 -13.05 -1.98 10.84
N VAL A 193 -13.15 -2.16 12.16
CA VAL A 193 -12.00 -2.49 13.01
C VAL A 193 -12.09 -3.97 13.37
N ILE A 194 -11.26 -4.79 12.69
CA ILE A 194 -11.17 -6.24 12.93
C ILE A 194 -9.71 -6.55 13.22
N GLN A 195 -9.40 -6.89 14.46
CA GLN A 195 -8.02 -7.24 14.85
C GLN A 195 -7.50 -8.40 14.00
N ASN A 196 -6.19 -8.43 13.77
CA ASN A 196 -5.55 -9.51 13.05
C ASN A 196 -5.87 -10.86 13.69
N LEU A 197 -6.15 -11.87 12.87
CA LEU A 197 -6.39 -13.21 13.37
C LEU A 197 -5.13 -13.78 14.05
N SER A 198 -5.33 -14.45 15.17
CA SER A 198 -4.27 -15.21 15.84
C SER A 198 -4.06 -16.57 15.19
N GLU A 199 -2.93 -17.20 15.51
CA GLU A 199 -2.62 -18.55 15.04
C GLU A 199 -3.66 -19.57 15.51
N THR A 200 -4.03 -19.51 16.78
CA THR A 200 -5.03 -20.39 17.39
C THR A 200 -6.33 -20.37 16.61
N VAL A 201 -6.81 -19.19 16.27
CA VAL A 201 -8.07 -19.00 15.53
C VAL A 201 -7.90 -19.47 14.07
N ALA A 202 -6.81 -19.09 13.43
CA ALA A 202 -6.56 -19.44 12.03
C ALA A 202 -6.36 -20.94 11.82
N LEU A 203 -5.52 -21.59 12.64
CA LEU A 203 -5.22 -23.02 12.52
C LEU A 203 -6.19 -23.90 13.33
N GLY A 204 -6.89 -23.34 14.32
CA GLY A 204 -7.80 -24.08 15.21
C GLY A 204 -7.07 -25.01 16.17
N GLU A 205 -5.86 -24.64 16.53
CA GLU A 205 -5.01 -25.39 17.44
C GLU A 205 -4.98 -24.71 18.82
N ALA A 206 -5.19 -25.45 19.90
CA ALA A 206 -5.13 -24.89 21.23
C ALA A 206 -3.69 -24.53 21.62
N VAL A 207 -3.48 -23.30 22.08
CA VAL A 207 -2.18 -22.84 22.57
C VAL A 207 -1.99 -23.25 24.03
N GLN A 208 -0.80 -23.75 24.36
CA GLN A 208 -0.38 -23.93 25.75
C GLN A 208 0.30 -22.64 26.24
N PRO A 209 -0.25 -21.97 27.28
CA PRO A 209 0.35 -20.76 27.79
C PRO A 209 1.73 -21.00 28.42
N ALA A 210 2.56 -19.97 28.42
CA ALA A 210 3.87 -20.02 29.06
C ALA A 210 3.74 -20.22 30.58
N ALA A 211 4.74 -20.86 31.19
CA ALA A 211 4.85 -20.95 32.63
C ALA A 211 5.16 -19.56 33.24
N THR A 212 4.34 -19.13 34.22
CA THR A 212 4.43 -17.81 34.83
C THR A 212 4.82 -17.87 36.32
N GLY A 213 5.10 -16.75 36.95
CA GLY A 213 5.42 -16.68 38.38
C GLY A 213 6.87 -17.02 38.69
N SER A 214 7.78 -16.89 37.75
CA SER A 214 9.21 -17.09 37.93
C SER A 214 9.96 -15.76 37.86
N ARG A 215 11.03 -15.63 38.66
CA ARG A 215 11.98 -14.52 38.55
C ARG A 215 12.53 -14.41 37.14
N VAL A 216 12.65 -13.19 36.63
CA VAL A 216 13.23 -12.94 35.30
C VAL A 216 14.70 -13.36 35.28
N ARG A 217 15.05 -14.22 34.31
CA ARG A 217 16.40 -14.72 34.05
C ARG A 217 16.86 -14.43 32.62
N GLN A 218 15.93 -14.12 31.74
CA GLN A 218 16.20 -13.81 30.35
C GLN A 218 15.37 -12.58 29.93
N LEU A 219 16.05 -11.57 29.39
CA LEU A 219 15.44 -10.44 28.69
C LEU A 219 15.55 -10.66 27.19
N VAL A 220 14.42 -10.59 26.50
CA VAL A 220 14.38 -10.82 25.05
C VAL A 220 13.89 -9.55 24.34
N PHE A 221 14.78 -8.91 23.57
CA PHE A 221 14.30 -7.98 22.55
C PHE A 221 13.57 -8.80 21.47
N PHE A 222 12.27 -8.59 21.32
CA PHE A 222 11.46 -9.37 20.39
C PHE A 222 10.94 -8.53 19.24
N GLY A 223 11.40 -8.81 18.02
CA GLY A 223 11.03 -8.13 16.79
C GLY A 223 12.20 -7.96 15.83
N GLN A 224 11.95 -7.40 14.66
CA GLN A 224 13.02 -7.11 13.70
C GLN A 224 14.09 -6.20 14.33
N LEU A 225 15.36 -6.56 14.22
CA LEU A 225 16.47 -5.76 14.75
C LEU A 225 16.71 -4.55 13.84
N ARG A 226 15.94 -3.48 14.07
CA ARG A 226 16.02 -2.22 13.33
C ARG A 226 15.62 -1.03 14.22
N GLU A 227 16.02 0.17 13.82
CA GLU A 227 15.79 1.40 14.59
C GLU A 227 14.29 1.62 14.91
N GLY A 228 13.40 1.47 13.94
CA GLY A 228 11.96 1.68 14.14
C GLY A 228 11.31 0.72 15.15
N LYS A 229 11.95 -0.42 15.45
CA LYS A 229 11.54 -1.36 16.50
C LYS A 229 12.17 -1.07 17.87
N GLY A 230 12.96 0.01 17.98
CA GLY A 230 13.47 0.50 19.25
C GLY A 230 14.64 -0.29 19.84
N ILE A 231 15.44 -1.00 19.02
CA ILE A 231 16.60 -1.75 19.51
C ILE A 231 17.54 -0.87 20.34
N ARG A 232 17.78 0.39 19.93
CA ARG A 232 18.61 1.33 20.69
C ARG A 232 17.95 1.81 21.98
N VAL A 233 16.60 1.90 22.01
CA VAL A 233 15.86 2.19 23.24
C VAL A 233 16.09 1.06 24.25
N PHE A 234 15.95 -0.19 23.83
CA PHE A 234 16.22 -1.34 24.69
C PHE A 234 17.66 -1.34 25.23
N ILE A 235 18.66 -1.21 24.34
CA ILE A 235 20.08 -1.17 24.73
C ILE A 235 20.35 -0.02 25.71
N ALA A 236 19.86 1.18 25.41
CA ALA A 236 20.06 2.34 26.26
C ALA A 236 19.33 2.22 27.62
N SER A 237 18.17 1.56 27.69
CA SER A 237 17.47 1.31 28.94
C SER A 237 18.27 0.38 29.87
N LEU A 238 18.91 -0.65 29.33
CA LEU A 238 19.78 -1.55 30.11
C LEU A 238 20.96 -0.83 30.75
N ARG A 239 21.53 0.17 30.07
CA ARG A 239 22.64 0.99 30.58
C ARG A 239 22.23 1.94 31.70
N LYS A 240 20.91 2.18 31.89
CA LYS A 240 20.38 3.05 32.95
C LYS A 240 19.95 2.28 34.21
N LEU A 241 19.88 0.95 34.13
CA LEU A 241 19.56 0.11 35.29
C LEU A 241 20.68 0.11 36.34
N ASP A 242 20.30 -0.19 37.61
CA ASP A 242 21.30 -0.62 38.58
C ASP A 242 22.01 -1.88 38.04
N PRO A 243 23.32 -1.84 37.83
CA PRO A 243 24.05 -2.97 37.23
C PRO A 243 23.84 -4.30 37.94
N ARG A 244 23.53 -4.30 39.25
CA ARG A 244 23.27 -5.51 40.04
C ARG A 244 22.02 -6.26 39.58
N LEU A 245 21.06 -5.55 38.98
CA LEU A 245 19.85 -6.18 38.46
C LEU A 245 20.14 -7.03 37.20
N LEU A 246 21.28 -6.81 36.57
CA LEU A 246 21.71 -7.55 35.38
C LEU A 246 22.55 -8.78 35.70
N ASP A 247 22.91 -8.99 37.00
CA ASP A 247 23.74 -10.13 37.41
C ASP A 247 23.06 -11.45 37.09
N GLY A 248 23.66 -12.24 36.20
CA GLY A 248 23.15 -13.55 35.80
C GLY A 248 21.98 -13.54 34.81
N ILE A 249 21.62 -12.38 34.25
CA ILE A 249 20.60 -12.25 33.22
C ILE A 249 21.18 -12.65 31.84
N ASP A 250 20.42 -13.42 31.08
CA ASP A 250 20.67 -13.64 29.65
C ASP A 250 20.02 -12.54 28.83
N LEU A 251 20.74 -11.98 27.88
CA LEU A 251 20.20 -11.08 26.85
C LEU A 251 20.04 -11.83 25.53
N LEU A 252 18.83 -11.85 25.01
CA LEU A 252 18.54 -12.44 23.72
C LEU A 252 17.93 -11.36 22.80
N PHE A 253 18.47 -11.25 21.59
CA PHE A 253 17.92 -10.42 20.53
C PHE A 253 17.30 -11.36 19.49
N LEU A 254 15.97 -11.42 19.48
CA LEU A 254 15.19 -12.40 18.71
C LEU A 254 14.42 -11.72 17.60
N GLY A 255 14.80 -12.01 16.35
CA GLY A 255 14.15 -11.49 15.16
C GLY A 255 15.10 -11.21 14.00
N HIS A 256 14.55 -11.08 12.81
CA HIS A 256 15.36 -10.85 11.61
C HIS A 256 16.16 -9.54 11.68
N THR A 257 17.37 -9.57 11.10
CA THR A 257 18.23 -8.39 10.96
C THR A 257 18.79 -8.29 9.55
N ARG A 258 19.07 -7.05 9.11
CA ARG A 258 19.83 -6.76 7.89
C ARG A 258 21.19 -6.11 8.18
N SER A 259 21.38 -5.61 9.40
CA SER A 259 22.55 -4.77 9.71
C SER A 259 23.12 -4.95 11.11
N TRP A 260 22.41 -5.58 12.05
CA TRP A 260 22.90 -5.74 13.42
C TRP A 260 23.68 -7.04 13.57
N THR A 261 24.86 -6.95 14.20
CA THR A 261 25.70 -8.08 14.59
C THR A 261 25.83 -8.14 16.11
N GLU A 262 26.24 -9.29 16.66
CA GLU A 262 26.49 -9.42 18.10
C GLU A 262 27.57 -8.45 18.58
N GLU A 263 28.62 -8.24 17.77
CA GLU A 263 29.69 -7.27 18.08
C GLU A 263 29.16 -5.84 18.22
N GLN A 264 28.29 -5.41 17.30
CA GLN A 264 27.65 -4.09 17.37
C GLN A 264 26.76 -3.96 18.60
N VAL A 265 25.97 -4.98 18.92
CA VAL A 265 25.14 -5.00 20.14
C VAL A 265 26.01 -4.89 21.40
N ARG A 266 27.10 -5.67 21.49
CA ARG A 266 28.03 -5.61 22.61
C ARG A 266 28.69 -4.24 22.72
N GLY A 267 29.12 -3.66 21.60
CA GLY A 267 29.70 -2.33 21.55
C GLY A 267 28.75 -1.24 22.08
N GLU A 268 27.48 -1.29 21.72
CA GLU A 268 26.49 -0.31 22.18
C GLU A 268 26.00 -0.53 23.62
N LEU A 269 25.98 -1.78 24.12
CA LEU A 269 25.67 -2.09 25.52
C LEU A 269 26.75 -1.49 26.46
N GLY A 270 27.99 -1.48 26.03
CA GLY A 270 29.12 -1.00 26.84
C GLY A 270 29.65 -2.03 27.83
N GLY A 271 30.90 -1.81 28.29
CA GLY A 271 31.61 -2.77 29.14
C GLY A 271 30.90 -3.12 30.44
N ASP A 272 30.28 -2.17 31.08
CA ASP A 272 29.63 -2.35 32.39
C ASP A 272 28.44 -3.34 32.30
N VAL A 273 27.58 -3.22 31.26
CA VAL A 273 26.47 -4.15 31.02
C VAL A 273 27.02 -5.53 30.61
N VAL A 274 27.96 -5.54 29.65
CA VAL A 274 28.53 -6.79 29.12
C VAL A 274 29.22 -7.62 30.22
N ALA A 275 29.87 -6.97 31.21
CA ALA A 275 30.51 -7.68 32.31
C ALA A 275 29.54 -8.31 33.33
N ARG A 276 28.29 -7.85 33.38
CA ARG A 276 27.29 -8.30 34.37
C ARG A 276 26.39 -9.39 33.86
N VAL A 277 25.99 -9.30 32.57
CA VAL A 277 25.09 -10.28 32.00
C VAL A 277 25.78 -11.62 31.79
N ARG A 278 25.01 -12.71 31.96
CA ARG A 278 25.53 -14.08 31.80
C ARG A 278 25.87 -14.39 30.34
N SER A 279 25.00 -13.98 29.42
CA SER A 279 25.19 -14.19 27.98
C SER A 279 24.51 -13.11 27.15
N ILE A 280 25.01 -12.90 25.93
CA ILE A 280 24.41 -12.07 24.91
C ILE A 280 24.34 -12.90 23.64
N ARG A 281 23.15 -13.06 23.06
CA ARG A 281 22.92 -13.87 21.86
C ARG A 281 21.99 -13.16 20.89
N LEU A 282 22.24 -13.37 19.60
CA LEU A 282 21.35 -12.96 18.50
C LEU A 282 20.82 -14.21 17.81
N GLU A 283 19.50 -14.41 17.83
CA GLU A 283 18.83 -15.48 17.11
C GLU A 283 17.98 -14.86 16.00
N THR A 284 18.50 -14.90 14.76
CA THR A 284 17.97 -14.12 13.64
C THR A 284 17.38 -14.99 12.51
N GLN A 285 17.45 -16.32 12.65
CA GLN A 285 17.05 -17.28 11.63
C GLN A 285 15.94 -18.24 12.11
N LEU A 286 15.40 -18.04 13.31
CA LEU A 286 14.32 -18.87 13.79
C LEU A 286 13.04 -18.59 12.99
N ASP A 287 12.30 -19.65 12.71
CA ASP A 287 10.91 -19.53 12.30
C ASP A 287 10.03 -19.06 13.46
N ARG A 288 8.76 -18.81 13.18
CA ARG A 288 7.82 -18.26 14.16
C ARG A 288 7.61 -19.21 15.34
N THR A 289 7.42 -20.50 15.09
CA THR A 289 7.16 -21.52 16.11
C THR A 289 8.34 -21.63 17.07
N ALA A 290 9.56 -21.75 16.54
CA ALA A 290 10.77 -21.81 17.33
C ALA A 290 11.03 -20.51 18.12
N ALA A 291 10.66 -19.34 17.56
CA ALA A 291 10.76 -18.07 18.25
C ALA A 291 9.80 -17.99 19.46
N ILE A 292 8.55 -18.41 19.30
CA ILE A 292 7.58 -18.49 20.38
C ILE A 292 8.01 -19.48 21.47
N ASP A 293 8.55 -20.64 21.11
CA ASP A 293 9.06 -21.61 22.07
C ASP A 293 10.22 -21.05 22.91
N ARG A 294 11.07 -20.20 22.31
CA ARG A 294 12.10 -19.46 23.05
C ARG A 294 11.51 -18.51 24.09
N LEU A 295 10.42 -17.83 23.72
CA LEU A 295 9.75 -16.88 24.61
C LEU A 295 8.98 -17.55 25.74
N LYS A 296 8.50 -18.80 25.54
CA LYS A 296 7.80 -19.59 26.57
C LYS A 296 8.72 -20.12 27.67
N ALA A 297 10.04 -20.02 27.50
CA ALA A 297 10.99 -20.51 28.50
C ALA A 297 10.75 -19.82 29.86
N PRO A 298 10.74 -20.58 30.99
CA PRO A 298 10.53 -20.00 32.33
C PRO A 298 11.50 -18.87 32.66
N GLY A 299 10.98 -17.78 33.21
CA GLY A 299 11.77 -16.60 33.55
C GLY A 299 12.12 -15.71 32.37
N THR A 300 11.45 -15.83 31.24
CA THR A 300 11.59 -14.94 30.09
C THR A 300 10.70 -13.70 30.22
N LEU A 301 11.25 -12.54 29.86
CA LEU A 301 10.52 -11.28 29.71
C LEU A 301 10.81 -10.70 28.31
N ALA A 302 9.79 -10.64 27.46
CA ALA A 302 9.91 -10.03 26.14
C ALA A 302 9.83 -8.48 26.24
N VAL A 303 10.60 -7.77 25.40
CA VAL A 303 10.65 -6.30 25.39
C VAL A 303 10.52 -5.80 23.94
N MET A 304 9.51 -4.96 23.69
CA MET A 304 9.14 -4.46 22.37
C MET A 304 8.99 -2.94 22.37
N PRO A 305 10.08 -2.15 22.40
CA PRO A 305 10.06 -0.69 22.55
C PRO A 305 9.95 0.03 21.20
N SER A 306 9.04 -0.41 20.33
CA SER A 306 8.82 0.15 18.99
C SER A 306 8.39 1.61 19.04
N PHE A 307 8.80 2.43 18.06
CA PHE A 307 8.36 3.82 17.97
C PHE A 307 6.97 3.97 17.38
N LEU A 308 6.52 3.00 16.60
CA LEU A 308 5.16 2.96 16.05
C LEU A 308 4.77 1.53 15.68
N GLU A 309 3.51 1.19 15.95
CA GLU A 309 2.89 -0.06 15.56
C GLU A 309 1.42 0.18 15.19
N ASN A 310 0.91 -0.56 14.21
CA ASN A 310 -0.52 -0.59 13.95
C ASN A 310 -1.19 -1.69 14.81
N SER A 311 -0.88 -2.95 14.51
CA SER A 311 -1.34 -4.12 15.29
C SER A 311 -0.20 -5.13 15.30
N PRO A 312 0.75 -5.00 16.24
CA PRO A 312 1.99 -5.77 16.23
C PRO A 312 1.76 -7.23 16.61
N TYR A 313 2.05 -8.17 15.68
CA TYR A 313 1.98 -9.59 15.97
C TYR A 313 2.85 -10.00 17.17
N ALA A 314 4.02 -9.41 17.34
CA ALA A 314 4.87 -9.71 18.49
C ALA A 314 4.16 -9.51 19.84
N VAL A 315 3.34 -8.46 19.96
CA VAL A 315 2.52 -8.23 21.17
C VAL A 315 1.33 -9.19 21.21
N ALA A 316 0.63 -9.38 20.10
CA ALA A 316 -0.50 -10.30 20.02
C ALA A 316 -0.08 -11.73 20.37
N GLU A 317 1.07 -12.19 19.88
CA GLU A 317 1.68 -13.49 20.20
C GLU A 317 2.00 -13.63 21.69
N CYS A 318 2.58 -12.59 22.30
CA CYS A 318 2.83 -12.61 23.74
C CYS A 318 1.52 -12.70 24.55
N VAL A 319 0.48 -11.99 24.16
CA VAL A 319 -0.85 -12.05 24.79
C VAL A 319 -1.47 -13.45 24.62
N GLU A 320 -1.48 -13.97 23.38
CA GLU A 320 -2.08 -15.25 23.05
C GLU A 320 -1.41 -16.41 23.80
N HIS A 321 -0.08 -16.39 23.87
CA HIS A 321 0.70 -17.46 24.50
C HIS A 321 0.95 -17.25 26.02
N GLY A 322 0.39 -16.20 26.60
CA GLY A 322 0.60 -15.89 28.03
C GLY A 322 2.07 -15.60 28.36
N ILE A 323 2.84 -15.03 27.43
CA ILE A 323 4.23 -14.66 27.62
C ILE A 323 4.31 -13.30 28.32
N PRO A 324 5.06 -13.16 29.45
CA PRO A 324 5.30 -11.86 30.06
C PRO A 324 6.03 -10.91 29.14
N PHE A 325 5.58 -9.66 29.03
CA PHE A 325 6.23 -8.67 28.17
C PHE A 325 6.12 -7.23 28.70
N LEU A 326 6.99 -6.36 28.16
CA LEU A 326 6.89 -4.91 28.20
C LEU A 326 6.90 -4.40 26.75
N ALA A 327 5.94 -3.56 26.40
CA ALA A 327 5.83 -3.01 25.05
C ALA A 327 5.69 -1.49 25.07
N ALA A 328 5.92 -0.86 23.92
CA ALA A 328 5.70 0.57 23.77
C ALA A 328 4.20 0.91 23.70
N ASP A 329 3.81 1.97 24.40
CA ASP A 329 2.49 2.58 24.32
C ASP A 329 2.40 3.47 23.07
N VAL A 330 2.25 2.83 21.91
CA VAL A 330 2.25 3.52 20.61
C VAL A 330 1.24 2.92 19.64
N GLY A 331 0.64 3.79 18.84
CA GLY A 331 -0.23 3.36 17.76
C GLY A 331 -1.42 2.52 18.23
N GLY A 332 -1.67 1.39 17.58
CA GLY A 332 -2.72 0.44 17.94
C GLY A 332 -2.31 -0.62 18.97
N THR A 333 -1.07 -0.58 19.50
CA THR A 333 -0.60 -1.55 20.52
C THR A 333 -1.54 -1.65 21.73
N PRO A 334 -2.04 -0.55 22.31
CA PRO A 334 -2.96 -0.62 23.45
C PRO A 334 -4.26 -1.37 23.15
N GLU A 335 -4.69 -1.39 21.88
CA GLU A 335 -5.95 -2.02 21.48
C GLU A 335 -5.92 -3.55 21.56
N LEU A 336 -4.72 -4.14 21.65
CA LEU A 336 -4.52 -5.59 21.80
C LEU A 336 -4.64 -6.06 23.26
N ILE A 337 -4.60 -5.15 24.23
CA ILE A 337 -4.40 -5.44 25.65
C ILE A 337 -5.61 -4.97 26.46
N ALA A 338 -6.09 -5.82 27.35
CA ALA A 338 -7.16 -5.47 28.28
C ALA A 338 -6.80 -4.21 29.09
N ASP A 339 -7.75 -3.29 29.26
CA ASP A 339 -7.54 -1.95 29.83
C ASP A 339 -6.82 -1.99 31.18
N GLU A 340 -7.18 -2.96 32.03
CA GLU A 340 -6.62 -3.09 33.39
C GLU A 340 -5.17 -3.56 33.39
N ASP A 341 -4.69 -4.11 32.29
CA ASP A 341 -3.31 -4.60 32.17
C ASP A 341 -2.38 -3.60 31.48
N ARG A 342 -2.92 -2.58 30.78
CA ARG A 342 -2.15 -1.61 29.98
C ARG A 342 -1.09 -0.88 30.81
N THR A 343 -1.46 -0.30 31.92
CA THR A 343 -0.53 0.47 32.79
C THR A 343 0.62 -0.34 33.34
N ARG A 344 0.51 -1.67 33.33
CA ARG A 344 1.53 -2.59 33.83
C ARG A 344 2.52 -2.99 32.75
N VAL A 345 2.10 -3.06 31.47
CA VAL A 345 2.91 -3.61 30.39
C VAL A 345 3.24 -2.61 29.29
N LEU A 346 2.57 -1.44 29.25
CA LEU A 346 2.80 -0.41 28.22
C LEU A 346 3.54 0.79 28.80
N TRP A 347 4.56 1.25 28.07
CA TRP A 347 5.44 2.33 28.47
C TRP A 347 5.81 3.21 27.26
N PRO A 348 6.04 4.53 27.46
CA PRO A 348 6.57 5.37 26.40
C PRO A 348 7.89 4.80 25.83
N PRO A 349 8.14 4.90 24.51
CA PRO A 349 9.33 4.32 23.88
C PRO A 349 10.60 5.16 24.13
N THR A 350 10.92 5.40 25.41
CA THR A 350 12.13 6.10 25.82
C THR A 350 13.02 5.19 26.68
N PRO A 351 14.34 5.41 26.68
CA PRO A 351 15.25 4.63 27.53
C PRO A 351 14.97 4.78 29.04
N ASP A 352 14.49 5.94 29.50
CA ASP A 352 14.18 6.19 30.90
C ASP A 352 12.93 5.44 31.34
N ASP A 353 11.86 5.49 30.55
CA ASP A 353 10.61 4.80 30.87
C ASP A 353 10.81 3.28 30.84
N PHE A 354 11.50 2.72 29.84
CA PHE A 354 11.79 1.29 29.82
C PHE A 354 12.75 0.85 30.94
N ALA A 355 13.71 1.67 31.36
CA ALA A 355 14.51 1.38 32.55
C ALA A 355 13.66 1.37 33.82
N ALA A 356 12.74 2.32 33.96
CA ALA A 356 11.81 2.38 35.09
C ALA A 356 10.87 1.15 35.13
N ALA A 357 10.48 0.62 33.97
CA ALA A 357 9.68 -0.60 33.86
C ALA A 357 10.48 -1.89 34.16
N LEU A 358 11.70 -1.97 33.63
CA LEU A 358 12.57 -3.13 33.77
C LEU A 358 13.10 -3.32 35.19
N GLY A 359 13.41 -2.23 35.91
CA GLY A 359 13.95 -2.30 37.27
C GLY A 359 13.10 -3.13 38.22
N PRO A 360 11.82 -2.78 38.47
CA PRO A 360 10.92 -3.56 39.31
C PRO A 360 10.68 -4.99 38.78
N ALA A 361 10.62 -5.18 37.45
CA ALA A 361 10.44 -6.50 36.85
C ALA A 361 11.60 -7.45 37.17
N LEU A 362 12.83 -6.98 37.11
CA LEU A 362 14.04 -7.73 37.41
C LEU A 362 14.23 -7.97 38.91
N ALA A 363 13.77 -7.02 39.76
CA ALA A 363 13.83 -7.15 41.21
C ALA A 363 12.78 -8.11 41.77
N SER A 364 11.72 -8.42 41.02
CA SER A 364 10.62 -9.27 41.45
C SER A 364 11.01 -10.76 41.41
N ASP A 365 10.73 -11.51 42.48
CA ASP A 365 10.93 -12.97 42.48
C ASP A 365 9.89 -13.71 41.61
N ASN A 366 8.74 -13.07 41.33
CA ASN A 366 7.64 -13.64 40.54
C ASN A 366 7.58 -13.08 39.13
N GLY A 367 8.52 -12.19 38.73
CA GLY A 367 8.50 -11.54 37.43
C GLY A 367 7.27 -10.67 37.17
N ILE A 368 6.83 -10.59 35.92
CA ILE A 368 5.63 -9.87 35.48
C ILE A 368 4.55 -10.89 35.10
N ARG A 369 3.31 -10.64 35.53
CA ARG A 369 2.15 -11.44 35.10
C ARG A 369 1.83 -11.13 33.63
N PRO A 370 1.51 -12.12 32.77
CA PRO A 370 1.05 -11.89 31.40
C PRO A 370 -0.15 -10.97 31.32
N ALA A 371 -0.26 -10.24 30.23
CA ALA A 371 -1.43 -9.42 29.93
C ALA A 371 -2.53 -10.27 29.28
N ARG A 372 -3.78 -9.86 29.52
CA ARG A 372 -4.97 -10.46 28.88
C ARG A 372 -5.26 -9.77 27.54
N PRO A 373 -5.88 -10.49 26.58
CA PRO A 373 -6.35 -9.86 25.35
C PRO A 373 -7.48 -8.86 25.63
N ALA A 374 -7.54 -7.81 24.80
CA ALA A 374 -8.62 -6.82 24.87
C ALA A 374 -9.97 -7.40 24.40
N ARG A 375 -9.93 -8.35 23.48
CA ARG A 375 -11.10 -9.02 22.88
C ARG A 375 -10.86 -10.51 22.78
N ALA A 376 -11.93 -11.29 22.71
CA ALA A 376 -11.82 -12.71 22.42
C ALA A 376 -11.33 -12.91 20.97
N PRO A 377 -10.33 -13.76 20.71
CA PRO A 377 -9.79 -13.94 19.36
C PRO A 377 -10.85 -14.37 18.32
N GLU A 378 -11.87 -15.11 18.74
CA GLU A 378 -12.98 -15.58 17.90
C GLU A 378 -13.89 -14.46 17.39
N GLU A 379 -13.92 -13.31 18.06
CA GLU A 379 -14.70 -12.14 17.63
C GLU A 379 -14.19 -11.62 16.28
N SER A 380 -12.86 -11.60 16.08
CA SER A 380 -12.24 -11.19 14.82
C SER A 380 -12.60 -12.13 13.67
N LEU A 381 -12.60 -13.44 13.91
CA LEU A 381 -13.00 -14.42 12.91
C LEU A 381 -14.48 -14.27 12.54
N SER A 382 -15.35 -14.14 13.55
CA SER A 382 -16.77 -13.97 13.31
C SER A 382 -17.05 -12.71 12.48
N ALA A 383 -16.38 -11.60 12.78
CA ALA A 383 -16.50 -10.36 12.03
C ALA A 383 -15.98 -10.49 10.57
N TRP A 384 -14.87 -11.19 10.35
CA TRP A 384 -14.39 -11.47 9.01
C TRP A 384 -15.37 -12.33 8.20
N LEU A 385 -15.91 -13.40 8.79
CA LEU A 385 -16.89 -14.28 8.13
C LEU A 385 -18.16 -13.51 7.75
N GLU A 386 -18.69 -12.69 8.66
CA GLU A 386 -19.85 -11.84 8.40
C GLU A 386 -19.57 -10.84 7.26
N LEU A 387 -18.42 -10.17 7.28
CA LEU A 387 -18.03 -9.24 6.21
C LEU A 387 -17.93 -9.97 4.87
N ILE A 388 -17.24 -11.10 4.82
CA ILE A 388 -17.04 -11.86 3.58
C ILE A 388 -18.38 -12.36 3.02
N GLU A 389 -19.35 -12.74 3.85
CA GLU A 389 -20.67 -13.17 3.39
C GLU A 389 -21.54 -12.01 2.90
N THR A 390 -21.38 -10.82 3.45
CA THR A 390 -22.26 -9.67 3.22
C THR A 390 -21.73 -8.64 2.22
N VAL A 391 -20.40 -8.54 2.07
CA VAL A 391 -19.81 -7.57 1.16
C VAL A 391 -20.26 -7.81 -0.29
N VAL A 392 -20.66 -6.73 -0.94
CA VAL A 392 -21.08 -6.73 -2.36
C VAL A 392 -20.41 -5.57 -3.10
N PRO A 393 -20.21 -5.69 -4.41
CA PRO A 393 -19.70 -4.58 -5.21
C PRO A 393 -20.61 -3.36 -5.09
N ALA A 394 -20.02 -2.18 -4.87
CA ALA A 394 -20.79 -0.95 -4.84
C ALA A 394 -21.48 -0.71 -6.19
N SER A 395 -22.81 -0.55 -6.14
CA SER A 395 -23.60 -0.20 -7.32
C SER A 395 -23.21 1.19 -7.80
N ARG A 396 -22.86 1.31 -9.08
CA ARG A 396 -22.56 2.59 -9.72
C ARG A 396 -23.65 2.90 -10.73
N PRO A 397 -24.38 4.01 -10.57
CA PRO A 397 -25.36 4.39 -11.59
C PRO A 397 -24.61 4.66 -12.91
N PRO A 398 -25.14 4.19 -14.03
CA PRO A 398 -24.55 4.48 -15.33
C PRO A 398 -24.55 6.00 -15.58
N GLY A 399 -23.39 6.53 -15.96
CA GLY A 399 -23.26 7.92 -16.40
C GLY A 399 -23.99 8.15 -17.74
N LYS A 400 -24.09 9.42 -18.13
CA LYS A 400 -24.56 9.74 -19.48
C LYS A 400 -23.52 9.30 -20.50
N THR A 401 -23.93 8.48 -21.47
CA THR A 401 -23.06 8.03 -22.55
C THR A 401 -22.68 9.20 -23.47
N ALA A 402 -21.42 9.29 -23.89
CA ALA A 402 -20.96 10.22 -24.91
C ALA A 402 -21.64 9.87 -26.25
N ALA A 403 -22.65 10.64 -26.63
CA ALA A 403 -23.44 10.35 -27.82
C ALA A 403 -22.75 10.79 -29.13
N ARG A 404 -21.89 11.80 -29.08
CA ARG A 404 -21.15 12.35 -30.23
C ARG A 404 -19.73 12.70 -29.84
N VAL A 405 -18.76 12.24 -30.65
CA VAL A 405 -17.33 12.46 -30.44
C VAL A 405 -16.69 13.04 -31.69
N ALA A 406 -15.94 14.14 -31.59
CA ALA A 406 -15.08 14.63 -32.65
C ALA A 406 -13.65 14.03 -32.46
N VAL A 407 -13.18 13.29 -33.45
CA VAL A 407 -11.78 12.85 -33.52
C VAL A 407 -11.02 13.90 -34.35
N ILE A 408 -10.16 14.66 -33.67
CA ILE A 408 -9.37 15.75 -34.26
C ILE A 408 -7.99 15.18 -34.57
N ALA A 409 -7.72 14.92 -35.83
CA ALA A 409 -6.46 14.42 -36.34
C ALA A 409 -5.52 15.59 -36.70
N CYS A 410 -4.35 15.62 -36.07
CA CYS A 410 -3.35 16.67 -36.24
C CYS A 410 -2.09 16.07 -36.88
N GLY A 411 -2.10 15.96 -38.23
CA GLY A 411 -0.97 15.40 -39.00
C GLY A 411 -1.44 14.56 -40.19
N GLY A 412 -0.50 14.10 -41.02
CA GLY A 412 -0.80 13.40 -42.27
C GLY A 412 -1.38 11.99 -42.06
N ASP A 413 -0.71 11.20 -41.23
CA ASP A 413 -1.08 9.79 -41.00
C ASP A 413 -2.22 9.64 -39.98
N SER A 414 -2.37 10.60 -39.07
CA SER A 414 -3.44 10.59 -38.06
C SER A 414 -4.83 10.70 -38.69
N ALA A 415 -4.99 11.40 -39.84
CA ALA A 415 -6.27 11.53 -40.52
C ALA A 415 -6.82 10.20 -41.03
N ASP A 416 -5.98 9.32 -41.58
CA ASP A 416 -6.39 7.98 -42.04
C ASP A 416 -6.71 7.05 -40.85
N ARG A 417 -5.94 7.17 -39.76
CA ARG A 417 -6.22 6.45 -38.52
C ARG A 417 -7.55 6.89 -37.90
N ALA A 418 -7.84 8.19 -37.90
CA ALA A 418 -9.09 8.74 -37.39
C ALA A 418 -10.32 8.24 -38.21
N ARG A 419 -10.19 8.15 -39.54
CA ARG A 419 -11.28 7.62 -40.39
C ARG A 419 -11.53 6.13 -40.07
N ARG A 420 -10.48 5.31 -40.00
CA ARG A 420 -10.62 3.89 -39.62
C ARG A 420 -11.23 3.74 -38.23
N LEU A 421 -10.78 4.53 -37.25
CA LEU A 421 -11.33 4.50 -35.90
C LEU A 421 -12.83 4.85 -35.90
N ALA A 422 -13.24 5.85 -36.71
CA ALA A 422 -14.65 6.21 -36.84
C ALA A 422 -15.51 5.09 -37.46
N GLU A 423 -15.00 4.40 -38.49
CA GLU A 423 -15.68 3.26 -39.12
C GLU A 423 -15.87 2.06 -38.18
N GLN A 424 -14.93 1.88 -37.25
CA GLN A 424 -14.94 0.76 -36.29
C GLN A 424 -15.78 1.06 -35.04
N THR A 425 -16.01 2.34 -34.71
CA THR A 425 -16.73 2.77 -33.49
C THR A 425 -18.22 2.50 -33.61
N ARG A 426 -18.80 1.88 -32.58
CA ARG A 426 -20.23 1.50 -32.50
C ARG A 426 -20.99 2.23 -31.40
N SER A 427 -20.28 2.73 -30.37
CA SER A 427 -20.91 3.30 -29.17
C SER A 427 -21.25 4.80 -29.29
N ALA A 428 -20.74 5.50 -30.32
CA ALA A 428 -20.96 6.93 -30.52
C ALA A 428 -21.00 7.29 -32.00
N ALA A 429 -21.66 8.42 -32.31
CA ALA A 429 -21.55 9.05 -33.63
C ALA A 429 -20.23 9.82 -33.69
N VAL A 430 -19.40 9.52 -34.68
CA VAL A 430 -18.03 10.09 -34.80
C VAL A 430 -17.96 11.13 -35.90
N GLU A 431 -17.48 12.31 -35.57
CA GLU A 431 -17.13 13.40 -36.49
C GLU A 431 -15.59 13.36 -36.67
N VAL A 432 -15.09 13.19 -37.88
CA VAL A 432 -13.65 13.20 -38.16
C VAL A 432 -13.23 14.56 -38.69
N ILE A 433 -12.29 15.19 -38.02
CA ILE A 433 -11.77 16.53 -38.35
C ILE A 433 -10.26 16.41 -38.60
N SER A 434 -9.83 16.71 -39.83
CA SER A 434 -8.41 16.82 -40.17
C SER A 434 -8.00 18.29 -40.09
N ALA A 435 -7.08 18.61 -39.19
CA ALA A 435 -6.67 19.98 -38.94
C ALA A 435 -5.13 20.11 -38.87
N LYS A 436 -4.62 21.31 -39.12
CA LYS A 436 -3.18 21.61 -38.99
C LYS A 436 -2.75 21.77 -37.53
N SER A 437 -3.70 21.98 -36.63
CA SER A 437 -3.45 22.17 -35.21
C SER A 437 -4.68 21.80 -34.39
N ARG A 438 -4.48 21.47 -33.12
CA ARG A 438 -5.58 21.21 -32.15
C ARG A 438 -6.56 22.39 -32.05
N ALA A 439 -6.05 23.64 -32.10
CA ALA A 439 -6.89 24.86 -32.08
C ALA A 439 -7.85 24.89 -33.28
N GLY A 440 -7.32 24.78 -34.50
CA GLY A 440 -8.16 24.79 -35.72
C GLY A 440 -9.13 23.62 -35.80
N GLY A 441 -8.79 22.48 -35.20
CA GLY A 441 -9.72 21.35 -35.08
C GLY A 441 -10.84 21.60 -34.08
N LEU A 442 -10.55 22.21 -32.93
CA LEU A 442 -11.54 22.58 -31.92
C LEU A 442 -12.57 23.59 -32.42
N GLU A 443 -12.14 24.56 -33.24
CA GLU A 443 -13.04 25.55 -33.86
C GLU A 443 -14.07 24.89 -34.79
N GLN A 444 -13.69 23.80 -35.46
CA GLN A 444 -14.54 23.04 -36.38
C GLN A 444 -15.44 22.03 -35.66
N ALA A 445 -15.02 21.54 -34.49
CA ALA A 445 -15.71 20.48 -33.75
C ALA A 445 -17.09 20.92 -33.27
N THR A 446 -18.11 20.12 -33.54
CA THR A 446 -19.50 20.35 -33.09
C THR A 446 -19.93 19.32 -32.03
N ALA A 447 -19.25 18.18 -31.92
CA ALA A 447 -19.55 17.14 -30.96
C ALA A 447 -19.35 17.59 -29.51
N GLU A 448 -20.02 16.95 -28.57
CA GLU A 448 -19.91 17.23 -27.12
C GLU A 448 -18.55 16.81 -26.56
N TRP A 449 -17.96 15.79 -27.13
CA TRP A 449 -16.69 15.21 -26.71
C TRP A 449 -15.66 15.30 -27.82
N VAL A 450 -14.38 15.39 -27.44
CA VAL A 450 -13.25 15.43 -28.38
C VAL A 450 -12.18 14.41 -27.98
N LEU A 451 -11.53 13.84 -28.98
CA LEU A 451 -10.34 13.05 -28.90
C LEU A 451 -9.30 13.66 -29.83
N PHE A 452 -8.13 14.04 -29.32
CA PHE A 452 -6.99 14.42 -30.15
C PHE A 452 -6.23 13.16 -30.55
N LEU A 453 -5.83 13.09 -31.82
CA LEU A 453 -5.02 12.02 -32.38
C LEU A 453 -3.84 12.64 -33.13
N ASP A 454 -2.68 12.53 -32.55
CA ASP A 454 -1.43 13.02 -33.14
C ASP A 454 -0.76 11.95 -34.02
N ASP A 455 0.29 12.29 -34.80
CA ASP A 455 0.91 11.37 -35.76
C ASP A 455 1.67 10.20 -35.10
N ASP A 456 2.03 10.32 -33.84
CA ASP A 456 2.68 9.25 -33.06
C ASP A 456 1.70 8.34 -32.33
N ASP A 457 0.38 8.61 -32.42
CA ASP A 457 -0.65 7.78 -31.82
C ASP A 457 -1.18 6.74 -32.82
N ILE A 458 -1.15 5.47 -32.43
CA ILE A 458 -1.73 4.36 -33.19
C ILE A 458 -2.87 3.75 -32.37
N PRO A 459 -4.14 4.11 -32.67
CA PRO A 459 -5.28 3.61 -31.93
C PRO A 459 -5.56 2.14 -32.25
N ASP A 460 -5.92 1.36 -31.23
CA ASP A 460 -6.53 0.03 -31.42
C ASP A 460 -7.99 0.19 -31.91
N GLU A 461 -8.52 -0.84 -32.53
CA GLU A 461 -9.92 -0.87 -33.02
C GLU A 461 -10.95 -0.54 -31.94
N GLY A 462 -10.72 -0.93 -30.69
CA GLY A 462 -11.63 -0.70 -29.56
C GLY A 462 -11.36 0.58 -28.77
N LEU A 463 -10.43 1.46 -29.18
CA LEU A 463 -10.05 2.63 -28.39
C LEU A 463 -11.25 3.50 -28.04
N LEU A 464 -11.99 3.97 -29.05
CA LEU A 464 -13.06 4.95 -28.82
C LEU A 464 -14.26 4.35 -28.10
N ASP A 465 -14.65 3.11 -28.44
CA ASP A 465 -15.68 2.38 -27.71
C ASP A 465 -15.29 2.17 -26.23
N GLY A 466 -14.01 1.85 -25.98
CA GLY A 466 -13.48 1.72 -24.62
C GLY A 466 -13.52 3.03 -23.81
N LEU A 467 -13.12 4.15 -24.42
CA LEU A 467 -13.14 5.46 -23.78
C LEU A 467 -14.58 5.93 -23.49
N VAL A 468 -15.50 5.74 -24.45
CA VAL A 468 -16.91 6.09 -24.29
C VAL A 468 -17.57 5.25 -23.20
N ALA A 469 -17.35 3.93 -23.19
CA ALA A 469 -17.86 3.06 -22.15
C ALA A 469 -17.31 3.43 -20.77
N ALA A 470 -16.01 3.73 -20.68
CA ALA A 470 -15.37 4.16 -19.43
C ALA A 470 -15.88 5.53 -18.95
N GLN A 471 -16.19 6.45 -19.87
CA GLN A 471 -16.85 7.71 -19.55
C GLN A 471 -18.24 7.47 -18.96
N ALA A 472 -19.05 6.62 -19.60
CA ALA A 472 -20.38 6.27 -19.12
C ALA A 472 -20.34 5.58 -17.74
N ALA A 473 -19.38 4.69 -17.50
CA ALA A 473 -19.24 3.99 -16.23
C ALA A 473 -18.73 4.90 -15.11
N SER A 474 -17.80 5.80 -15.40
CA SER A 474 -17.16 6.64 -14.40
C SER A 474 -17.82 8.00 -14.20
N GLY A 475 -18.49 8.55 -15.21
CA GLY A 475 -18.99 9.93 -15.23
C GLY A 475 -17.87 10.97 -15.22
N ALA A 476 -16.65 10.62 -15.64
CA ALA A 476 -15.49 11.52 -15.63
C ALA A 476 -15.61 12.59 -16.72
N ASP A 477 -14.96 13.73 -16.48
CA ASP A 477 -14.83 14.81 -17.48
C ASP A 477 -13.74 14.49 -18.52
N VAL A 478 -12.78 13.64 -18.14
CA VAL A 478 -11.69 13.14 -18.98
C VAL A 478 -11.50 11.65 -18.74
N VAL A 479 -11.37 10.87 -19.80
CA VAL A 479 -11.01 9.47 -19.76
C VAL A 479 -9.78 9.24 -20.61
N THR A 480 -8.68 8.81 -20.01
CA THR A 480 -7.46 8.43 -20.70
C THR A 480 -7.27 6.91 -20.72
N THR A 481 -6.22 6.41 -21.34
CA THR A 481 -5.91 5.00 -21.39
C THR A 481 -4.41 4.75 -21.21
N ALA A 482 -4.06 3.59 -20.68
CA ALA A 482 -2.70 3.07 -20.80
C ALA A 482 -2.32 2.92 -22.28
N VAL A 483 -1.03 2.98 -22.58
CA VAL A 483 -0.53 2.81 -23.95
C VAL A 483 0.61 1.79 -24.02
N ARG A 484 0.86 1.26 -25.21
CA ARG A 484 2.06 0.48 -25.52
C ARG A 484 3.09 1.41 -26.15
N PRO A 485 4.28 1.61 -25.51
CA PRO A 485 5.37 2.32 -26.18
C PRO A 485 5.88 1.52 -27.38
N SER A 486 6.08 2.17 -28.53
CA SER A 486 6.52 1.51 -29.78
C SER A 486 7.90 0.83 -29.70
N HIS A 487 8.68 1.08 -28.64
CA HIS A 487 10.10 0.71 -28.59
C HIS A 487 10.45 -0.43 -27.63
N ASP A 488 9.59 -0.84 -26.70
CA ASP A 488 9.96 -1.80 -25.66
C ASP A 488 8.93 -2.91 -25.35
N GLY A 489 7.84 -2.98 -26.09
CA GLY A 489 6.81 -4.04 -25.96
C GLY A 489 6.09 -4.08 -24.60
N GLY A 490 6.36 -3.13 -23.72
CA GLY A 490 5.75 -3.01 -22.40
C GLY A 490 4.41 -2.26 -22.40
N ALA A 491 3.95 -1.91 -21.20
CA ALA A 491 2.79 -1.02 -21.02
C ALA A 491 3.19 0.19 -20.18
N LEU A 492 2.67 1.35 -20.56
CA LEU A 492 2.73 2.57 -19.77
C LEU A 492 1.34 2.84 -19.19
N LEU A 493 1.23 2.69 -17.88
CA LEU A 493 0.01 2.96 -17.14
C LEU A 493 0.03 4.38 -16.57
N PHE A 494 -1.14 4.94 -16.41
CA PHE A 494 -1.32 6.27 -15.81
C PHE A 494 -2.25 6.19 -14.59
N LEU A 495 -2.03 7.09 -13.65
CA LEU A 495 -2.89 7.20 -12.46
C LEU A 495 -4.26 7.82 -12.79
N GLY A 496 -4.37 8.59 -13.87
CA GLY A 496 -5.57 9.35 -14.22
C GLY A 496 -5.73 10.58 -13.34
N ASP A 497 -5.84 10.40 -12.04
CA ASP A 497 -5.80 11.47 -11.03
C ASP A 497 -4.55 11.28 -10.15
N PRO A 498 -3.42 11.82 -10.56
CA PRO A 498 -2.15 11.68 -9.84
C PRO A 498 -1.98 12.66 -8.67
N GLY A 499 -2.97 13.50 -8.38
CA GLY A 499 -2.82 14.55 -7.39
C GLY A 499 -1.62 15.46 -7.68
N ALA A 500 -0.86 15.80 -6.64
CA ALA A 500 0.30 16.69 -6.78
C ALA A 500 1.45 16.09 -7.64
N LEU A 501 1.48 14.77 -7.86
CA LEU A 501 2.47 14.14 -8.75
C LEU A 501 2.35 14.66 -10.19
N GLY A 502 1.13 14.98 -10.64
CA GLY A 502 0.86 15.54 -11.95
C GLY A 502 1.50 16.91 -12.23
N LEU A 503 2.04 17.59 -11.19
CA LEU A 503 2.81 18.83 -11.36
C LEU A 503 4.25 18.60 -11.83
N ILE A 504 4.77 17.39 -11.69
CA ILE A 504 6.18 17.09 -11.97
C ILE A 504 6.37 16.07 -13.08
N GLU A 505 5.37 15.23 -13.32
CA GLU A 505 5.37 14.28 -14.43
C GLU A 505 3.95 13.99 -14.93
N ASN A 506 3.81 13.66 -16.22
CA ASN A 506 2.51 13.29 -16.77
C ASN A 506 2.09 11.90 -16.30
N GLN A 507 1.24 11.84 -15.30
CA GLN A 507 0.56 10.63 -14.82
C GLN A 507 -0.95 10.64 -15.11
N TYR A 508 -1.41 11.57 -15.96
CA TYR A 508 -2.81 11.66 -16.41
C TYR A 508 -3.10 10.74 -17.59
N GLY A 509 -2.23 10.76 -18.61
CA GLY A 509 -2.38 10.05 -19.89
C GLY A 509 -1.82 10.84 -21.06
N VAL A 510 -1.82 10.23 -22.25
CA VAL A 510 -1.35 10.84 -23.51
C VAL A 510 -2.41 10.77 -24.62
N ILE A 511 -3.43 9.96 -24.47
CA ILE A 511 -4.58 9.87 -25.37
C ILE A 511 -5.82 9.88 -24.49
N GLY A 512 -6.77 10.77 -24.75
CA GLY A 512 -7.95 10.87 -23.89
C GLY A 512 -9.17 11.49 -24.55
N LEU A 513 -10.34 11.01 -24.14
CA LEU A 513 -11.64 11.57 -24.43
C LEU A 513 -11.90 12.72 -23.44
N VAL A 514 -12.10 13.92 -23.95
CA VAL A 514 -12.29 15.15 -23.17
C VAL A 514 -13.63 15.80 -23.53
N ARG A 515 -14.35 16.31 -22.55
CA ARG A 515 -15.54 17.13 -22.82
C ARG A 515 -15.13 18.39 -23.60
N ARG A 516 -15.71 18.64 -24.79
CA ARG A 516 -15.31 19.73 -25.69
C ARG A 516 -15.26 21.11 -25.01
N SER A 517 -16.21 21.41 -24.13
CA SER A 517 -16.25 22.68 -23.40
C SER A 517 -15.10 22.88 -22.41
N LEU A 518 -14.31 21.84 -22.14
CA LEU A 518 -13.13 21.83 -21.25
C LEU A 518 -11.83 21.69 -22.04
N ALA A 519 -11.91 21.33 -23.32
CA ALA A 519 -10.72 21.10 -24.15
C ALA A 519 -10.04 22.42 -24.53
N SER A 520 -8.73 22.39 -24.64
CA SER A 520 -7.87 23.45 -25.16
C SER A 520 -6.87 22.88 -26.15
N ALA A 521 -6.15 23.75 -26.85
CA ALA A 521 -5.11 23.35 -27.80
C ALA A 521 -3.76 23.02 -27.15
N ASP A 522 -3.70 22.97 -25.83
CA ASP A 522 -2.50 22.61 -25.08
C ASP A 522 -2.08 21.15 -25.38
N SER A 523 -0.84 20.80 -25.06
CA SER A 523 -0.42 19.38 -25.02
C SER A 523 -1.21 18.62 -23.94
N ASP A 524 -1.23 17.30 -24.05
CA ASP A 524 -2.04 16.46 -23.15
C ASP A 524 -1.71 16.66 -21.67
N TRP A 525 -0.43 16.75 -21.33
CA TRP A 525 -0.03 17.00 -19.94
C TRP A 525 -0.53 18.35 -19.42
N VAL A 526 -0.35 19.41 -20.18
CA VAL A 526 -0.77 20.77 -19.79
C VAL A 526 -2.29 20.86 -19.69
N LEU A 527 -3.01 20.31 -20.68
CA LEU A 527 -4.47 20.24 -20.69
C LEU A 527 -4.99 19.51 -19.45
N PHE A 528 -4.52 18.28 -19.22
CA PHE A 528 -5.03 17.45 -18.12
C PHE A 528 -4.63 18.02 -16.76
N ALA A 529 -3.43 18.57 -16.62
CA ALA A 529 -3.01 19.25 -15.40
C ALA A 529 -3.91 20.47 -15.07
N ARG A 530 -4.24 21.30 -16.07
CA ARG A 530 -5.18 22.42 -15.90
C ARG A 530 -6.55 21.95 -15.45
N LEU A 531 -7.06 20.89 -16.06
CA LEU A 531 -8.36 20.32 -15.70
C LEU A 531 -8.36 19.74 -14.28
N ALA A 532 -7.31 19.02 -13.90
CA ALA A 532 -7.14 18.50 -12.53
C ALA A 532 -7.08 19.64 -11.50
N LEU A 533 -6.33 20.72 -11.80
CA LEU A 533 -6.24 21.91 -10.96
C LEU A 533 -7.59 22.64 -10.83
N ALA A 534 -8.43 22.56 -11.86
CA ALA A 534 -9.81 23.08 -11.84
C ALA A 534 -10.81 22.10 -11.17
N GLY A 535 -10.32 21.01 -10.54
CA GLY A 535 -11.15 20.02 -9.84
C GLY A 535 -11.95 19.11 -10.76
N ARG A 536 -11.56 18.98 -12.05
CA ARG A 536 -12.23 18.10 -12.99
C ARG A 536 -11.80 16.65 -12.76
N ARG A 537 -12.73 15.74 -12.95
CA ARG A 537 -12.50 14.33 -12.73
C ARG A 537 -11.83 13.67 -13.94
N ILE A 538 -10.64 13.13 -13.72
CA ILE A 538 -9.85 12.41 -14.73
C ILE A 538 -9.70 10.96 -14.28
N VAL A 539 -9.93 10.00 -15.17
CA VAL A 539 -9.71 8.57 -14.94
C VAL A 539 -8.90 7.97 -16.08
N SER A 540 -8.12 6.94 -15.80
CA SER A 540 -7.35 6.22 -16.81
C SER A 540 -7.73 4.75 -16.84
N ILE A 541 -7.94 4.21 -18.05
CA ILE A 541 -8.15 2.78 -18.30
C ILE A 541 -6.80 2.07 -18.14
N PRO A 542 -6.68 1.03 -17.31
CA PRO A 542 -5.40 0.34 -17.10
C PRO A 542 -5.02 -0.60 -18.25
N ASP A 543 -5.96 -0.90 -19.16
CA ASP A 543 -5.68 -1.66 -20.38
C ASP A 543 -5.12 -0.74 -21.46
N PRO A 544 -4.03 -1.10 -22.14
CA PRO A 544 -3.54 -0.34 -23.28
C PRO A 544 -4.52 -0.46 -24.46
N LEU A 545 -5.06 0.65 -24.93
CA LEU A 545 -5.94 0.74 -26.09
C LEU A 545 -5.31 1.46 -27.28
N ALA A 546 -4.06 1.81 -27.18
CA ALA A 546 -3.29 2.43 -28.25
C ALA A 546 -1.80 2.10 -28.11
N GLU A 547 -1.07 2.26 -29.21
CA GLU A 547 0.38 2.38 -29.23
C GLU A 547 0.77 3.85 -29.34
N HIS A 548 1.82 4.26 -28.66
CA HIS A 548 2.33 5.63 -28.68
C HIS A 548 3.81 5.64 -29.08
N GLY A 549 4.13 6.38 -30.16
CA GLY A 549 5.46 6.43 -30.75
C GLY A 549 6.48 7.27 -29.98
N GLY A 550 6.04 8.11 -29.07
CA GLY A 550 6.91 8.94 -28.24
C GLY A 550 7.81 8.12 -27.33
N ARG A 551 9.06 8.57 -27.12
CA ARG A 551 9.95 7.91 -26.15
C ARG A 551 9.33 8.04 -24.75
N PRO A 552 9.31 6.97 -23.93
CA PRO A 552 8.76 7.02 -22.57
C PRO A 552 9.33 8.13 -21.69
N ALA A 553 10.60 8.51 -21.92
CA ALA A 553 11.24 9.66 -21.27
C ALA A 553 10.76 11.02 -21.80
N ALA A 554 10.09 11.06 -22.96
CA ALA A 554 9.58 12.28 -23.57
C ALA A 554 8.10 12.53 -23.26
N ILE A 555 7.39 11.55 -22.68
CA ILE A 555 5.98 11.69 -22.32
C ILE A 555 5.87 12.62 -21.09
N GLY A 556 5.64 13.91 -21.35
CA GLY A 556 5.44 14.92 -20.31
C GLY A 556 6.71 15.38 -19.58
N ASN A 557 7.90 15.29 -20.22
CA ASN A 557 9.16 15.78 -19.66
C ASN A 557 9.77 16.94 -20.46
N SER A 558 9.04 17.53 -21.37
CA SER A 558 9.47 18.76 -22.04
C SER A 558 9.59 19.90 -21.02
N PRO A 559 10.73 20.60 -20.96
CA PRO A 559 10.87 21.76 -20.05
C PRO A 559 9.81 22.84 -20.27
N ALA A 560 9.31 22.98 -21.51
CA ALA A 560 8.26 23.94 -21.84
C ALA A 560 6.91 23.51 -21.24
N GLU A 561 6.55 22.23 -21.37
CA GLU A 561 5.31 21.70 -20.75
C GLU A 561 5.35 21.77 -19.24
N ALA A 562 6.46 21.33 -18.62
CA ALA A 562 6.64 21.44 -17.18
C ALA A 562 6.49 22.89 -16.68
N LEU A 563 6.99 23.86 -17.46
CA LEU A 563 6.84 25.27 -17.14
C LEU A 563 5.36 25.70 -17.24
N ALA A 564 4.66 25.31 -18.30
CA ALA A 564 3.24 25.64 -18.51
C ALA A 564 2.34 25.01 -17.43
N VAL A 565 2.63 23.78 -16.99
CA VAL A 565 1.94 23.15 -15.86
C VAL A 565 2.14 23.93 -14.56
N LEU A 566 3.36 24.39 -14.30
CA LEU A 566 3.67 25.20 -13.12
C LEU A 566 3.00 26.59 -13.16
N GLU A 567 2.94 27.23 -14.33
CA GLU A 567 2.22 28.48 -14.53
C GLU A 567 0.71 28.29 -14.30
N ALA A 568 0.15 27.18 -14.80
CA ALA A 568 -1.24 26.81 -14.52
C ALA A 568 -1.49 26.61 -13.01
N PHE A 569 -0.55 25.97 -12.30
CA PHE A 569 -0.64 25.82 -10.85
C PHE A 569 -0.55 27.19 -10.13
N GLU A 570 0.35 28.07 -10.54
CA GLU A 570 0.51 29.40 -9.94
C GLU A 570 -0.77 30.24 -10.03
N THR A 571 -1.51 30.10 -11.13
CA THR A 571 -2.78 30.85 -11.38
C THR A 571 -4.01 30.13 -10.80
N SER A 572 -3.91 28.86 -10.39
CA SER A 572 -5.01 28.09 -9.79
C SER A 572 -5.18 28.37 -8.30
N ASP A 573 -6.32 27.98 -7.73
CA ASP A 573 -6.54 28.01 -6.27
C ASP A 573 -5.62 27.04 -5.49
N GLY A 574 -5.07 26.02 -6.15
CA GLY A 574 -4.16 25.03 -5.56
C GLY A 574 -4.77 24.16 -4.45
N ARG A 575 -6.02 24.42 -4.04
CA ARG A 575 -6.71 23.70 -2.97
C ARG A 575 -7.08 22.27 -3.35
N ALA A 576 -7.12 21.96 -4.65
CA ALA A 576 -7.42 20.62 -5.15
C ALA A 576 -6.29 19.61 -4.89
N LEU A 577 -5.07 20.06 -4.62
CA LEU A 577 -3.89 19.21 -4.45
C LEU A 577 -3.57 18.97 -2.97
N ARG A 578 -4.20 17.97 -2.40
CA ARG A 578 -4.07 17.60 -0.96
C ARG A 578 -2.67 17.17 -0.57
N GLU A 579 -1.91 16.63 -1.53
CA GLU A 579 -0.58 16.04 -1.33
C GLU A 579 0.56 17.05 -1.50
N LEU A 580 0.28 18.33 -1.70
CA LEU A 580 1.30 19.35 -1.93
C LEU A 580 2.38 19.42 -0.84
N PRO A 581 2.04 19.33 0.46
CA PRO A 581 3.06 19.32 1.51
C PRO A 581 4.00 18.11 1.39
N GLN A 582 3.46 16.92 1.07
CA GLN A 582 4.26 15.70 0.89
C GLN A 582 5.16 15.78 -0.33
N LEU A 583 4.63 16.26 -1.45
CA LEU A 583 5.44 16.46 -2.66
C LEU A 583 6.61 17.39 -2.37
N THR A 584 6.38 18.50 -1.69
CA THR A 584 7.43 19.47 -1.32
C THR A 584 8.49 18.81 -0.43
N ALA A 585 8.06 18.01 0.55
CA ALA A 585 8.96 17.29 1.44
C ALA A 585 9.77 16.23 0.68
N THR A 586 9.13 15.47 -0.22
CA THR A 586 9.79 14.45 -1.06
C THR A 586 10.85 15.06 -1.97
N LEU A 587 10.51 16.16 -2.66
CA LEU A 587 11.44 16.85 -3.53
C LEU A 587 12.59 17.50 -2.75
N GLY A 588 12.32 18.03 -1.56
CA GLY A 588 13.34 18.54 -0.64
C GLY A 588 14.32 17.46 -0.18
N ALA A 589 13.82 16.27 0.18
CA ALA A 589 14.64 15.14 0.56
C ALA A 589 15.48 14.60 -0.60
N SER A 590 14.90 14.51 -1.81
CA SER A 590 15.62 14.11 -3.03
C SER A 590 16.76 15.07 -3.38
N LEU A 591 16.52 16.38 -3.23
CA LEU A 591 17.55 17.41 -3.42
C LEU A 591 18.68 17.32 -2.39
N ALA A 592 18.33 17.08 -1.14
CA ALA A 592 19.32 16.98 -0.05
C ALA A 592 20.25 15.77 -0.22
N ARG A 593 19.79 14.69 -0.83
CA ARG A 593 20.57 13.46 -1.05
C ARG A 593 21.52 13.51 -2.25
N ARG A 594 21.52 14.60 -3.03
CA ARG A 594 22.29 14.71 -4.27
C ARG A 594 22.03 13.55 -5.25
N GLU A 595 20.86 12.93 -5.21
CA GLU A 595 20.49 11.94 -6.21
C GLU A 595 20.43 12.62 -7.58
N ALA A 596 21.09 12.00 -8.54
CA ALA A 596 21.44 12.45 -9.86
C ALA A 596 20.40 13.38 -10.49
N ALA A 597 20.85 14.57 -10.91
CA ALA A 597 20.19 15.48 -11.85
C ALA A 597 18.67 15.64 -11.68
N VAL A 598 18.27 16.30 -10.59
CA VAL A 598 16.90 16.85 -10.54
C VAL A 598 16.79 17.82 -11.73
N PRO A 599 15.88 17.62 -12.69
CA PRO A 599 15.71 18.50 -13.84
C PRO A 599 15.53 19.95 -13.41
N ALA A 600 16.04 20.89 -14.20
CA ALA A 600 15.95 22.34 -13.87
C ALA A 600 14.49 22.78 -13.64
N ALA A 601 13.53 22.18 -14.33
CA ALA A 601 12.10 22.37 -14.15
C ALA A 601 11.64 21.98 -12.73
N THR A 602 12.10 20.85 -12.19
CA THR A 602 11.74 20.40 -10.85
C THR A 602 12.29 21.35 -9.76
N ARG A 603 13.48 21.91 -9.95
CA ARG A 603 14.04 22.92 -9.04
C ARG A 603 13.24 24.24 -9.05
N ARG A 604 12.65 24.61 -10.21
CA ARG A 604 11.78 25.77 -10.32
C ARG A 604 10.41 25.52 -9.68
N ALA A 605 9.84 24.31 -9.87
CA ALA A 605 8.63 23.85 -9.19
C ALA A 605 8.73 23.99 -7.66
N LEU A 606 9.82 23.51 -7.09
CA LEU A 606 10.07 23.61 -5.64
C LEU A 606 10.08 25.05 -5.15
N ARG A 607 10.72 25.95 -5.90
CA ARG A 607 10.76 27.37 -5.52
C ARG A 607 9.38 28.01 -5.55
N LEU A 608 8.55 27.69 -6.55
CA LEU A 608 7.18 28.19 -6.68
C LEU A 608 6.27 27.64 -5.59
N ILE A 609 6.31 26.32 -5.36
CA ILE A 609 5.55 25.63 -4.30
C ILE A 609 5.93 26.20 -2.93
N ARG A 610 7.24 26.34 -2.64
CA ARG A 610 7.73 26.90 -1.37
C ARG A 610 7.27 28.35 -1.17
N ARG A 611 7.26 29.19 -2.21
CA ARG A 611 6.76 30.57 -2.12
C ARG A 611 5.27 30.63 -1.80
N ARG A 612 4.49 29.65 -2.28
CA ARG A 612 3.03 29.62 -2.07
C ARG A 612 2.64 29.03 -0.71
N LEU A 613 3.42 28.11 -0.18
CA LEU A 613 3.22 27.54 1.17
C LEU A 613 3.66 28.50 2.29
N LEU A 614 4.52 29.48 1.98
CA LEU A 614 5.01 30.48 2.93
C LEU A 614 4.19 31.79 2.91
N ARG A 615 3.24 31.93 2.00
CA ARG A 615 2.17 32.93 1.99
C ARG A 615 0.88 32.35 2.54
#